data_200057f0de7908930c1f29c4b351d45f
#
_entry.id   200057f0de7908930c1f29c4b351d45f
#
_cell.length_a   1.000
_cell.length_b   1.000
_cell.length_c   1.000
_cell.angle_alpha   90.00
_cell.angle_beta   90.00
_cell.angle_gamma   90.00
#
_symmetry.space_group_name_H-M   'P 1'
#
loop_
_entity.id
_entity.type
_entity.pdbx_description
1 polymer ?
#
loop_
_entity_poly.entity_id
_entity_poly.type
_entity_poly.pdbx_seq_one_letter_code
_entity_poly.pdbx_strand_id
1 'polypeptide(L)'
;MPWSYSVNTSLFYIHKHQKNKKEILLPDATIKDGVKSVVVLVIGESSRKQNFSLYGYGRNTNPLLSQTQNVFHFDATSCATYTSAGVKCILEHANTDDLYEILPNYLYRNNVEVIWRTTNWGEPPVHIKNYQNKDALMLNCKDEGCNYDEVL
;
A
#
# COMPACT_ATOMS: atom_id res chain seq x y z
N MET A 1 -20.52 -19.41 -26.77
CA MET A 1 -20.19 -18.23 -25.94
C MET A 1 -18.85 -18.46 -25.27
N PRO A 2 -17.94 -17.48 -25.26
CA PRO A 2 -16.67 -17.66 -24.58
C PRO A 2 -16.90 -17.86 -23.08
N TRP A 3 -16.29 -18.86 -22.50
CA TRP A 3 -16.30 -19.19 -21.05
C TRP A 3 -15.95 -17.97 -20.16
N SER A 4 -15.11 -17.08 -20.68
CA SER A 4 -14.73 -15.83 -20.02
C SER A 4 -15.91 -14.95 -19.61
N TYR A 5 -16.98 -14.96 -20.40
CA TYR A 5 -18.17 -14.13 -20.11
C TYR A 5 -18.92 -14.64 -18.88
N SER A 6 -19.14 -15.96 -18.79
CA SER A 6 -19.83 -16.58 -17.66
C SER A 6 -19.02 -16.46 -16.36
N VAL A 7 -17.69 -16.67 -16.47
CA VAL A 7 -16.77 -16.53 -15.34
C VAL A 7 -16.73 -15.08 -14.83
N ASN A 8 -16.56 -14.11 -15.73
CA ASN A 8 -16.50 -12.70 -15.34
C ASN A 8 -17.82 -12.19 -14.79
N THR A 9 -18.95 -12.66 -15.32
CA THR A 9 -20.28 -12.32 -14.80
C THR A 9 -20.46 -12.89 -13.39
N SER A 10 -20.09 -14.13 -13.17
CA SER A 10 -20.16 -14.75 -11.84
C SER A 10 -19.25 -14.03 -10.83
N LEU A 11 -18.02 -13.70 -11.24
CA LEU A 11 -17.09 -12.92 -10.42
C LEU A 11 -17.62 -11.53 -10.11
N PHE A 12 -18.27 -10.86 -11.07
CA PHE A 12 -18.91 -9.57 -10.84
C PHE A 12 -19.97 -9.63 -9.74
N TYR A 13 -20.84 -10.64 -9.76
CA TYR A 13 -21.88 -10.81 -8.73
C TYR A 13 -21.29 -11.18 -7.38
N ILE A 14 -20.26 -12.02 -7.35
CA ILE A 14 -19.54 -12.36 -6.12
C ILE A 14 -18.90 -11.11 -5.51
N HIS A 15 -18.19 -10.31 -6.32
CA HIS A 15 -17.57 -9.06 -5.87
C HIS A 15 -18.60 -8.01 -5.45
N LYS A 16 -19.78 -7.97 -6.10
CA LYS A 16 -20.87 -7.09 -5.69
C LYS A 16 -21.39 -7.43 -4.29
N HIS A 17 -21.45 -8.71 -3.94
CA HIS A 17 -21.80 -9.15 -2.58
C HIS A 17 -20.72 -8.76 -1.55
N GLN A 18 -19.45 -8.79 -1.93
CA GLN A 18 -18.36 -8.38 -1.03
C GLN A 18 -18.40 -6.87 -0.72
N LYS A 19 -18.87 -6.03 -1.63
CA LYS A 19 -19.01 -4.58 -1.39
C LYS A 19 -19.98 -4.20 -0.26
N ASN A 20 -20.82 -5.13 0.17
CA ASN A 20 -21.76 -4.92 1.26
C ASN A 20 -21.25 -5.44 2.63
N LYS A 21 -20.01 -5.92 2.71
CA LYS A 21 -19.41 -6.29 3.99
C LYS A 21 -19.14 -5.02 4.81
N LYS A 22 -19.57 -5.07 6.07
CA LYS A 22 -19.24 -4.01 7.03
C LYS A 22 -17.79 -4.12 7.43
N GLU A 23 -17.09 -3.00 7.47
CA GLU A 23 -15.72 -2.94 7.96
C GLU A 23 -15.65 -3.35 9.43
N ILE A 24 -14.71 -4.22 9.75
CA ILE A 24 -14.42 -4.68 11.10
C ILE A 24 -13.32 -3.80 11.66
N LEU A 25 -13.66 -3.05 12.70
CA LEU A 25 -12.68 -2.23 13.43
C LEU A 25 -11.89 -3.11 14.40
N LEU A 26 -10.59 -2.90 14.43
CA LEU A 26 -9.71 -3.53 15.41
C LEU A 26 -9.90 -2.89 16.80
N PRO A 27 -9.54 -3.59 17.89
CA PRO A 27 -9.57 -3.01 19.22
C PRO A 27 -8.75 -1.73 19.30
N ASP A 28 -9.23 -0.76 20.10
CA ASP A 28 -8.49 0.48 20.31
C ASP A 28 -7.12 0.20 20.95
N ALA A 29 -6.13 0.96 20.53
CA ALA A 29 -4.79 0.91 21.10
C ALA A 29 -4.39 2.26 21.66
N THR A 30 -3.54 2.23 22.67
CA THR A 30 -2.87 3.40 23.20
C THR A 30 -1.39 3.33 22.91
N ILE A 31 -0.83 4.42 22.40
CA ILE A 31 0.62 4.55 22.29
C ILE A 31 1.15 4.86 23.67
N LYS A 32 2.06 4.01 24.17
CA LYS A 32 2.80 4.33 25.39
C LYS A 32 3.71 5.52 25.11
N ASP A 33 3.69 6.50 25.98
CA ASP A 33 4.58 7.66 25.90
C ASP A 33 6.02 7.19 25.69
N GLY A 34 6.59 7.63 24.59
CA GLY A 34 7.91 7.22 24.13
C GLY A 34 8.58 8.35 23.37
N VAL A 35 9.76 8.06 22.85
CA VAL A 35 10.49 8.99 21.99
C VAL A 35 9.66 9.26 20.73
N LYS A 36 9.49 10.55 20.38
CA LYS A 36 8.88 10.93 19.10
C LYS A 36 9.64 10.27 17.97
N SER A 37 8.95 9.49 17.18
CA SER A 37 9.53 8.79 16.02
C SER A 37 8.72 9.06 14.76
N VAL A 38 9.39 8.99 13.62
CA VAL A 38 8.77 9.02 12.29
C VAL A 38 9.01 7.65 11.66
N VAL A 39 7.93 7.02 11.23
CA VAL A 39 7.99 5.77 10.48
C VAL A 39 7.52 6.05 9.07
N VAL A 40 8.32 5.70 8.09
CA VAL A 40 8.00 5.84 6.67
C VAL A 40 7.79 4.44 6.09
N LEU A 41 6.56 4.16 5.66
CA LEU A 41 6.24 2.95 4.92
C LEU A 41 6.17 3.27 3.42
N VAL A 42 7.11 2.73 2.65
CA VAL A 42 7.14 2.90 1.19
C VAL A 42 6.59 1.64 0.54
N ILE A 43 5.48 1.78 -0.18
CA ILE A 43 4.86 0.69 -0.94
C ILE A 43 5.23 0.90 -2.41
N GLY A 44 6.11 0.04 -2.92
CA GLY A 44 6.52 0.06 -4.32
C GLY A 44 5.47 -0.55 -5.25
N GLU A 45 5.53 -0.17 -6.53
CA GLU A 45 4.67 -0.70 -7.58
C GLU A 45 5.49 -1.55 -8.57
N SER A 46 4.90 -2.65 -9.03
CA SER A 46 5.45 -3.53 -10.09
C SER A 46 6.89 -4.00 -9.90
N SER A 47 7.37 -4.02 -8.66
CA SER A 47 8.73 -4.46 -8.33
C SER A 47 8.77 -5.94 -8.00
N ARG A 48 9.68 -6.68 -8.66
CA ARG A 48 9.85 -8.12 -8.46
C ARG A 48 11.13 -8.41 -7.70
N LYS A 49 11.03 -9.23 -6.63
CA LYS A 49 12.18 -9.71 -5.86
C LYS A 49 13.33 -10.21 -6.76
N GLN A 50 13.01 -10.97 -7.80
CA GLN A 50 13.99 -11.54 -8.72
C GLN A 50 14.83 -10.49 -9.47
N ASN A 51 14.39 -9.24 -9.51
CA ASN A 51 15.10 -8.14 -10.15
C ASN A 51 15.79 -7.20 -9.17
N PHE A 52 15.85 -7.55 -7.89
CA PHE A 52 16.57 -6.79 -6.87
C PHE A 52 17.95 -7.36 -6.64
N SER A 53 19.00 -6.52 -6.76
CA SER A 53 20.38 -6.94 -6.49
C SER A 53 20.60 -7.38 -5.03
N LEU A 54 19.83 -6.84 -4.08
CA LEU A 54 19.83 -7.26 -2.67
C LEU A 54 19.43 -8.74 -2.48
N TYR A 55 18.73 -9.33 -3.44
CA TYR A 55 18.33 -10.74 -3.44
C TYR A 55 19.14 -11.59 -4.43
N GLY A 56 20.29 -11.09 -4.89
CA GLY A 56 21.21 -11.84 -5.76
C GLY A 56 20.98 -11.65 -7.27
N TYR A 57 20.21 -10.63 -7.67
CA TYR A 57 20.12 -10.31 -9.09
C TYR A 57 21.46 -9.78 -9.62
N GLY A 58 21.89 -10.28 -10.80
CA GLY A 58 23.23 -9.99 -11.34
C GLY A 58 23.45 -8.54 -11.81
N ARG A 59 22.41 -7.71 -11.91
CA ARG A 59 22.53 -6.28 -12.18
C ARG A 59 22.35 -5.48 -10.91
N ASN A 60 23.10 -4.39 -10.76
CA ASN A 60 22.97 -3.50 -9.61
C ASN A 60 21.72 -2.61 -9.75
N THR A 61 20.58 -3.10 -9.28
CA THR A 61 19.28 -2.41 -9.33
C THR A 61 18.96 -1.62 -8.07
N ASN A 62 19.69 -1.85 -6.98
CA ASN A 62 19.49 -1.16 -5.70
C ASN A 62 20.81 -0.57 -5.17
N PRO A 63 21.51 0.30 -5.93
CA PRO A 63 22.86 0.77 -5.60
C PRO A 63 22.90 1.53 -4.27
N LEU A 64 21.90 2.37 -4.00
CA LEU A 64 21.84 3.15 -2.76
C LEU A 64 21.53 2.28 -1.55
N LEU A 65 20.54 1.37 -1.66
CA LEU A 65 20.19 0.44 -0.58
C LEU A 65 21.35 -0.50 -0.24
N SER A 66 22.11 -0.93 -1.24
CA SER A 66 23.29 -1.79 -1.03
C SER A 66 24.41 -1.11 -0.25
N GLN A 67 24.44 0.22 -0.23
CA GLN A 67 25.44 1.04 0.49
C GLN A 67 24.91 1.57 1.83
N THR A 68 23.61 1.47 2.07
CA THR A 68 22.98 1.98 3.29
C THR A 68 23.23 1.01 4.44
N GLN A 69 23.65 1.54 5.59
CA GLN A 69 23.83 0.76 6.80
C GLN A 69 22.48 0.39 7.43
N ASN A 70 22.44 -0.72 8.17
CA ASN A 70 21.26 -1.21 8.88
C ASN A 70 20.06 -1.50 7.97
N VAL A 71 20.29 -1.92 6.75
CA VAL A 71 19.26 -2.43 5.83
C VAL A 71 19.08 -3.93 6.09
N PHE A 72 17.85 -4.30 6.41
CA PHE A 72 17.46 -5.70 6.56
C PHE A 72 16.48 -6.06 5.44
N HIS A 73 16.62 -7.23 4.87
CA HIS A 73 15.71 -7.73 3.85
C HIS A 73 15.13 -9.08 4.25
N PHE A 74 13.89 -9.32 3.85
CA PHE A 74 13.16 -10.53 4.19
C PHE A 74 12.73 -11.25 2.93
N ASP A 75 12.66 -12.56 2.99
CA ASP A 75 12.09 -13.36 1.92
C ASP A 75 10.56 -13.33 2.02
N ALA A 76 9.95 -12.39 1.31
CA ALA A 76 8.52 -12.19 1.30
C ALA A 76 7.90 -12.53 -0.06
N THR A 77 6.65 -13.00 -0.02
CA THR A 77 5.82 -13.23 -1.21
C THR A 77 4.58 -12.35 -1.16
N SER A 78 4.16 -11.83 -2.31
CA SER A 78 2.91 -11.10 -2.41
C SER A 78 1.72 -12.05 -2.30
N CYS A 79 0.67 -11.61 -1.61
CA CYS A 79 -0.60 -12.36 -1.53
C CYS A 79 -1.44 -12.24 -2.80
N ALA A 80 -1.14 -11.27 -3.67
CA ALA A 80 -1.87 -11.01 -4.90
C ALA A 80 -0.93 -10.50 -5.99
N THR A 81 -1.39 -10.61 -7.24
CA THR A 81 -0.64 -10.23 -8.45
C THR A 81 -1.07 -8.89 -9.04
N TYR A 82 -1.99 -8.17 -8.39
CA TYR A 82 -2.49 -6.86 -8.84
C TYR A 82 -2.57 -5.89 -7.68
N THR A 83 -2.44 -4.60 -7.97
CA THR A 83 -2.20 -3.51 -7.01
C THR A 83 -3.23 -3.44 -5.90
N SER A 84 -4.51 -3.39 -6.21
CA SER A 84 -5.55 -3.17 -5.19
C SER A 84 -5.60 -4.28 -4.14
N ALA A 85 -5.45 -5.55 -4.55
CA ALA A 85 -5.40 -6.65 -3.59
C ALA A 85 -4.05 -6.72 -2.87
N GLY A 86 -2.94 -6.44 -3.58
CA GLY A 86 -1.61 -6.43 -2.98
C GLY A 86 -1.47 -5.36 -1.89
N VAL A 87 -1.90 -4.13 -2.16
CA VAL A 87 -1.88 -3.04 -1.18
C VAL A 87 -2.81 -3.33 0.00
N LYS A 88 -4.01 -3.86 -0.28
CA LYS A 88 -4.92 -4.30 0.78
C LYS A 88 -4.25 -5.30 1.71
N CYS A 89 -3.63 -6.35 1.18
CA CYS A 89 -2.93 -7.36 1.97
C CYS A 89 -1.78 -6.79 2.83
N ILE A 90 -1.06 -5.80 2.31
CA ILE A 90 0.04 -5.16 3.06
C ILE A 90 -0.51 -4.37 4.25
N LEU A 91 -1.68 -3.76 4.09
CA LEU A 91 -2.25 -2.82 5.06
C LEU A 91 -3.27 -3.44 6.01
N GLU A 92 -3.79 -4.62 5.71
CA GLU A 92 -4.79 -5.30 6.56
C GLU A 92 -4.17 -6.10 7.70
N HIS A 93 -4.93 -6.27 8.76
CA HIS A 93 -4.57 -7.07 9.93
C HIS A 93 -4.42 -8.56 9.61
N ALA A 94 -5.28 -9.09 8.75
CA ALA A 94 -5.30 -10.51 8.40
C ALA A 94 -5.76 -10.70 6.96
N ASN A 95 -5.08 -11.59 6.22
CA ASN A 95 -5.43 -11.93 4.83
C ASN A 95 -6.60 -12.93 4.81
N THR A 96 -7.78 -12.48 5.22
CA THR A 96 -9.02 -13.25 5.21
C THR A 96 -10.02 -12.63 4.22
N ASP A 97 -11.17 -13.29 4.06
CA ASP A 97 -12.29 -12.75 3.28
C ASP A 97 -13.02 -11.61 4.00
N ASP A 98 -12.73 -11.36 5.27
CA ASP A 98 -13.33 -10.27 6.03
C ASP A 98 -12.75 -8.92 5.62
N LEU A 99 -13.51 -7.87 5.84
CA LEU A 99 -13.09 -6.51 5.55
C LEU A 99 -12.63 -5.84 6.86
N TYR A 100 -11.37 -5.96 7.18
CA TYR A 100 -10.79 -5.24 8.31
C TYR A 100 -10.42 -3.82 7.93
N GLU A 101 -10.41 -2.92 8.93
CA GLU A 101 -9.82 -1.60 8.75
C GLU A 101 -8.33 -1.73 8.42
N ILE A 102 -7.86 -0.86 7.53
CA ILE A 102 -6.48 -0.83 7.09
C ILE A 102 -5.60 -0.04 8.06
N LEU A 103 -4.30 -0.35 8.07
CA LEU A 103 -3.32 0.23 8.99
C LEU A 103 -3.38 1.78 9.10
N PRO A 104 -3.43 2.57 8.00
CA PRO A 104 -3.52 4.03 8.13
C PRO A 104 -4.79 4.50 8.85
N ASN A 105 -5.94 3.87 8.61
CA ASN A 105 -7.20 4.21 9.26
C ASN A 105 -7.14 3.86 10.75
N TYR A 106 -6.62 2.67 11.07
CA TYR A 106 -6.42 2.21 12.44
C TYR A 106 -5.51 3.16 13.23
N LEU A 107 -4.36 3.52 12.69
CA LEU A 107 -3.41 4.42 13.34
C LEU A 107 -4.02 5.80 13.57
N TYR A 108 -4.67 6.35 12.54
CA TYR A 108 -5.31 7.66 12.63
C TYR A 108 -6.42 7.69 13.68
N ARG A 109 -7.25 6.65 13.74
CA ARG A 109 -8.32 6.49 14.74
C ARG A 109 -7.75 6.39 16.17
N ASN A 110 -6.55 5.86 16.33
CA ASN A 110 -5.84 5.75 17.62
C ASN A 110 -4.88 6.93 17.89
N ASN A 111 -5.16 8.11 17.33
CA ASN A 111 -4.44 9.37 17.58
C ASN A 111 -2.98 9.39 17.12
N VAL A 112 -2.62 8.56 16.11
CA VAL A 112 -1.34 8.70 15.42
C VAL A 112 -1.52 9.68 14.27
N GLU A 113 -0.61 10.62 14.11
CA GLU A 113 -0.60 11.45 12.93
C GLU A 113 -0.16 10.61 11.72
N VAL A 114 -1.03 10.54 10.72
CA VAL A 114 -0.78 9.78 9.50
C VAL A 114 -0.83 10.71 8.30
N ILE A 115 0.19 10.64 7.45
CA ILE A 115 0.25 11.29 6.15
C ILE A 115 0.31 10.19 5.10
N TRP A 116 -0.65 10.20 4.17
CA TRP A 116 -0.66 9.30 3.02
C TRP A 116 -0.37 10.06 1.75
N ARG A 117 0.64 9.63 1.01
CA ARG A 117 0.97 10.17 -0.30
C ARG A 117 0.91 9.06 -1.33
N THR A 118 0.29 9.34 -2.46
CA THR A 118 0.16 8.35 -3.54
C THR A 118 0.17 9.02 -4.91
N THR A 119 0.90 8.42 -5.83
CA THR A 119 0.82 8.73 -7.26
C THR A 119 0.14 7.62 -8.05
N ASN A 120 -0.27 6.58 -7.35
CA ASN A 120 -0.96 5.41 -7.88
C ASN A 120 -2.47 5.46 -7.59
N TRP A 121 -3.18 4.45 -8.01
CA TRP A 121 -4.63 4.27 -7.83
C TRP A 121 -4.94 2.82 -7.53
N GLY A 122 -6.12 2.59 -6.93
CA GLY A 122 -6.57 1.25 -6.58
C GLY A 122 -6.20 0.81 -5.17
N GLU A 123 -5.71 1.73 -4.33
CA GLU A 123 -5.61 1.50 -2.89
C GLU A 123 -7.00 1.37 -2.24
N PRO A 124 -7.09 0.65 -1.11
CA PRO A 124 -8.29 0.62 -0.28
C PRO A 124 -8.66 2.03 0.19
N PRO A 125 -9.93 2.30 0.57
CA PRO A 125 -10.34 3.60 1.08
C PRO A 125 -9.52 4.03 2.30
N VAL A 126 -8.80 5.14 2.17
CA VAL A 126 -7.99 5.74 3.23
C VAL A 126 -8.76 6.90 3.86
N HIS A 127 -9.16 6.75 5.13
CA HIS A 127 -9.99 7.69 5.88
C HIS A 127 -9.18 8.48 6.89
N ILE A 128 -8.27 9.33 6.39
CA ILE A 128 -7.38 10.18 7.21
C ILE A 128 -7.45 11.63 6.76
N LYS A 129 -7.03 12.55 7.62
CA LYS A 129 -7.05 13.98 7.31
C LYS A 129 -6.03 14.37 6.24
N ASN A 130 -4.81 13.84 6.34
CA ASN A 130 -3.68 14.22 5.50
C ASN A 130 -3.49 13.23 4.34
N TYR A 131 -4.50 13.14 3.46
CA TYR A 131 -4.43 12.33 2.25
C TYR A 131 -4.05 13.21 1.05
N GLN A 132 -2.96 12.87 0.38
CA GLN A 132 -2.42 13.57 -0.77
C GLN A 132 -2.33 12.63 -1.97
N ASN A 133 -3.28 12.75 -2.87
CA ASN A 133 -3.27 12.02 -4.13
C ASN A 133 -2.33 12.69 -5.16
N LYS A 134 -2.21 12.07 -6.33
CA LYS A 134 -1.42 12.58 -7.45
C LYS A 134 -1.70 14.05 -7.75
N ASP A 135 -2.97 14.46 -7.82
CA ASP A 135 -3.33 15.82 -8.21
C ASP A 135 -2.88 16.82 -7.12
N ALA A 136 -3.07 16.49 -5.86
CA ALA A 136 -2.62 17.30 -4.73
C ALA A 136 -1.08 17.42 -4.68
N LEU A 137 -0.36 16.33 -5.00
CA LEU A 137 1.09 16.33 -5.05
C LEU A 137 1.63 17.16 -6.21
N MET A 138 1.00 17.08 -7.39
CA MET A 138 1.39 17.85 -8.57
C MET A 138 1.21 19.36 -8.41
N LEU A 139 0.35 19.84 -7.50
CA LEU A 139 0.25 21.25 -7.16
C LEU A 139 1.55 21.83 -6.57
N ASN A 140 2.39 21.00 -5.98
CA ASN A 140 3.67 21.39 -5.42
C ASN A 140 4.80 21.38 -6.47
N CYS A 141 4.53 20.92 -7.67
CA CYS A 141 5.46 20.94 -8.77
C CYS A 141 5.69 22.37 -9.27
N LYS A 142 6.93 22.84 -9.24
CA LYS A 142 7.29 24.21 -9.63
C LYS A 142 7.67 24.32 -11.10
N ASP A 143 7.99 23.21 -11.74
CA ASP A 143 8.49 23.17 -13.11
C ASP A 143 7.55 22.37 -14.02
N GLU A 144 7.45 22.79 -15.29
CA GLU A 144 6.79 22.00 -16.31
C GLU A 144 7.59 20.71 -16.54
N GLY A 145 7.08 19.58 -16.02
CA GLY A 145 7.68 18.27 -16.27
C GLY A 145 8.18 17.49 -15.05
N CYS A 146 7.73 17.81 -13.84
CA CYS A 146 7.99 16.96 -12.69
C CYS A 146 7.52 15.53 -12.94
N ASN A 147 8.41 14.57 -12.68
CA ASN A 147 8.02 13.16 -12.65
C ASN A 147 7.19 12.85 -11.38
N TYR A 148 6.32 11.86 -11.45
CA TYR A 148 5.49 11.47 -10.30
C TYR A 148 6.30 11.06 -9.08
N ASP A 149 7.48 10.49 -9.28
CA ASP A 149 8.36 10.06 -8.20
C ASP A 149 9.08 11.23 -7.51
N GLU A 150 9.17 12.40 -8.18
CA GLU A 150 9.81 13.60 -7.62
C GLU A 150 8.90 14.40 -6.68
N VAL A 151 7.59 14.13 -6.71
CA VAL A 151 6.60 14.83 -5.88
C VAL A 151 6.11 14.01 -4.69
N LEU A 152 6.50 12.73 -4.59
CA LEU A 152 6.22 11.87 -3.44
C LEU A 152 7.10 12.25 -2.25
#